data_7fb95ed4264ba657fd6b6c887afced93
#
_entry.id   7fb95ed4264ba657fd6b6c887afced93
#
_cell.length_a   1.000
_cell.length_b   1.000
_cell.length_c   1.000
_cell.angle_alpha   90.00
_cell.angle_beta   90.00
_cell.angle_gamma   90.00
#
_symmetry.space_group_name_H-M   'P 1'
#
loop_
_entity.id
_entity.type
_entity.pdbx_description
1 polymer ?
#
loop_
_entity_poly.entity_id
_entity_poly.type
_entity_poly.pdbx_seq_one_letter_code
_entity_poly.pdbx_strand_id
1 'polypeptide(L)'
;MKKIVFLTGTRADYGKIKSLLKVLSNSKNFEVYIYVTGMHMLSKYGNTYIEILKDGFTNVYLEKDILETDKMDIALSASIKKFSNYIDIVNPDLIVVHGDRIEAFAGAIVGAFNNIRIAHIEGGEISGTIDESTRHAISKFAQFHFVANEEAKNRLIQMGENRQNIYVIGSPDIDIMLSDELPTLEEVKEKYDIKFDRYAIFMYHPVTTEISKMEENVNNLVLFLENSKKNYIIIYPNNDLGSNIILNAYKKLDHKENIRIFPSIRFEMFLTLLKNCDFVIGNSSAGIRECGVYGIPAINIGTRQTGRFNIFENKNIINIENTLLGIDKILHDIDKYRVKCFSFGKGTSCENFIKILETESFWNIEIQKKFNDLNRFD
;
A
#
# COMPACT_ATOMS: atom_id res chain seq x y z
N MET A 1 -16.29 24.97 6.36
CA MET A 1 -15.14 24.04 6.41
C MET A 1 -15.66 22.65 6.10
N LYS A 2 -15.05 21.93 5.18
CA LYS A 2 -15.48 20.57 4.77
C LYS A 2 -14.82 19.53 5.66
N LYS A 3 -15.61 18.59 6.18
CA LYS A 3 -15.13 17.48 7.02
C LYS A 3 -14.70 16.31 6.14
N ILE A 4 -13.46 15.88 6.26
CA ILE A 4 -12.89 14.79 5.48
C ILE A 4 -12.38 13.69 6.43
N VAL A 5 -12.91 12.49 6.30
CA VAL A 5 -12.45 11.32 7.06
C VAL A 5 -11.53 10.48 6.19
N PHE A 6 -10.31 10.25 6.64
CA PHE A 6 -9.39 9.25 6.11
C PHE A 6 -9.48 7.99 6.95
N LEU A 7 -9.61 6.85 6.28
CA LEU A 7 -9.59 5.54 6.92
C LEU A 7 -8.24 4.87 6.64
N THR A 8 -7.59 4.36 7.70
CA THR A 8 -6.32 3.63 7.59
C THR A 8 -6.31 2.37 8.44
N GLY A 9 -5.88 1.26 7.86
CA GLY A 9 -5.84 -0.07 8.48
C GLY A 9 -4.43 -0.62 8.69
N THR A 10 -3.41 -0.07 7.98
CA THR A 10 -2.04 -0.57 8.04
C THR A 10 -1.01 0.56 8.00
N ARG A 11 0.20 0.27 8.48
CA ARG A 11 1.32 1.22 8.36
C ARG A 11 1.64 1.57 6.91
N ALA A 12 1.49 0.60 6.00
CA ALA A 12 1.80 0.80 4.59
C ALA A 12 0.83 1.79 3.92
N ASP A 13 -0.47 1.67 4.18
CA ASP A 13 -1.46 2.60 3.65
C ASP A 13 -1.35 3.98 4.30
N TYR A 14 -1.16 4.05 5.63
CA TYR A 14 -0.93 5.31 6.32
C TYR A 14 0.27 6.07 5.76
N GLY A 15 1.39 5.36 5.54
CA GLY A 15 2.58 5.95 4.93
C GLY A 15 2.28 6.64 3.60
N LYS A 16 1.42 6.03 2.79
CA LYS A 16 1.05 6.56 1.48
C LYS A 16 0.11 7.77 1.53
N ILE A 17 -0.80 7.82 2.52
CA ILE A 17 -1.76 8.94 2.64
C ILE A 17 -1.27 10.07 3.54
N LYS A 18 -0.17 9.88 4.28
CA LYS A 18 0.33 10.83 5.27
C LYS A 18 0.63 12.21 4.70
N SER A 19 1.19 12.28 3.51
CA SER A 19 1.47 13.54 2.82
C SER A 19 0.18 14.31 2.51
N LEU A 20 -0.88 13.60 2.08
CA LEU A 20 -2.20 14.18 1.84
C LEU A 20 -2.84 14.70 3.13
N LEU A 21 -2.73 13.95 4.21
CA LEU A 21 -3.20 14.37 5.53
C LEU A 21 -2.51 15.65 5.98
N LYS A 22 -1.19 15.74 5.85
CA LYS A 22 -0.41 16.94 6.21
C LYS A 22 -0.87 18.18 5.42
N VAL A 23 -1.01 18.07 4.11
CA VAL A 23 -1.37 19.23 3.29
C VAL A 23 -2.79 19.72 3.56
N LEU A 24 -3.74 18.80 3.79
CA LEU A 24 -5.12 19.17 4.12
C LEU A 24 -5.24 19.73 5.54
N SER A 25 -4.53 19.18 6.52
CA SER A 25 -4.57 19.68 7.91
C SER A 25 -4.01 21.09 8.05
N ASN A 26 -3.17 21.53 7.11
CA ASN A 26 -2.66 22.90 7.06
C ASN A 26 -3.60 23.88 6.34
N SER A 27 -4.64 23.39 5.66
CA SER A 27 -5.62 24.23 4.96
C SER A 27 -6.74 24.68 5.89
N LYS A 28 -7.14 25.94 5.79
CA LYS A 28 -8.29 26.48 6.52
C LYS A 28 -9.66 26.04 5.97
N ASN A 29 -9.66 25.38 4.82
CA ASN A 29 -10.87 24.97 4.11
C ASN A 29 -11.40 23.60 4.56
N PHE A 30 -10.52 22.78 5.20
CA PHE A 30 -10.82 21.42 5.54
C PHE A 30 -10.63 21.11 7.03
N GLU A 31 -11.47 20.23 7.55
CA GLU A 31 -11.32 19.62 8.87
C GLU A 31 -11.06 18.13 8.65
N VAL A 32 -9.85 17.69 8.99
CA VAL A 32 -9.37 16.33 8.73
C VAL A 32 -9.58 15.45 9.94
N TYR A 33 -10.15 14.27 9.72
CA TYR A 33 -10.36 13.21 10.70
C TYR A 33 -9.65 11.94 10.23
N ILE A 34 -9.03 11.21 11.15
CA ILE A 34 -8.33 9.96 10.85
C ILE A 34 -8.98 8.84 11.66
N TYR A 35 -9.60 7.88 10.98
CA TYR A 35 -10.09 6.64 11.58
C TYR A 35 -9.05 5.55 11.45
N VAL A 36 -8.49 5.13 12.58
CA VAL A 36 -7.39 4.16 12.66
C VAL A 36 -7.94 2.81 13.13
N THR A 37 -7.70 1.76 12.36
CA THR A 37 -8.25 0.41 12.59
C THR A 37 -7.28 -0.69 12.12
N GLY A 38 -7.73 -1.91 12.02
CA GLY A 38 -7.02 -3.04 11.42
C GLY A 38 -5.69 -3.35 12.09
N MET A 39 -4.66 -3.61 11.27
CA MET A 39 -3.32 -4.00 11.74
C MET A 39 -2.65 -2.94 12.63
N HIS A 40 -3.02 -1.67 12.51
CA HIS A 40 -2.50 -0.62 13.38
C HIS A 40 -2.71 -0.92 14.87
N MET A 41 -3.79 -1.59 15.21
CA MET A 41 -4.22 -1.85 16.57
C MET A 41 -3.69 -3.17 17.13
N LEU A 42 -3.03 -4.00 16.31
CA LEU A 42 -2.57 -5.34 16.69
C LEU A 42 -1.12 -5.30 17.18
N SER A 43 -0.89 -5.79 18.41
CA SER A 43 0.44 -5.81 19.04
C SER A 43 1.46 -6.62 18.25
N LYS A 44 1.05 -7.72 17.60
CA LYS A 44 1.91 -8.54 16.75
C LYS A 44 2.52 -7.79 15.55
N TYR A 45 1.91 -6.65 15.15
CA TYR A 45 2.42 -5.76 14.10
C TYR A 45 3.02 -4.46 14.66
N GLY A 46 3.24 -4.38 15.99
CA GLY A 46 3.97 -3.31 16.66
C GLY A 46 3.14 -2.08 17.05
N ASN A 47 1.80 -2.21 17.18
CA ASN A 47 0.92 -1.11 17.63
C ASN A 47 1.18 0.19 16.85
N THR A 48 1.13 0.12 15.53
CA THR A 48 1.61 1.18 14.64
C THR A 48 0.75 2.46 14.69
N TYR A 49 -0.41 2.44 15.37
CA TYR A 49 -1.19 3.64 15.68
C TYR A 49 -0.40 4.68 16.48
N ILE A 50 0.61 4.25 17.25
CA ILE A 50 1.48 5.15 18.02
C ILE A 50 2.22 6.14 17.11
N GLU A 51 2.54 5.75 15.90
CA GLU A 51 3.19 6.63 14.92
C GLU A 51 2.25 7.71 14.43
N ILE A 52 0.98 7.35 14.20
CA ILE A 52 -0.06 8.31 13.78
C ILE A 52 -0.26 9.38 14.85
N LEU A 53 -0.28 8.97 16.13
CA LEU A 53 -0.39 9.92 17.26
C LEU A 53 0.85 10.84 17.36
N LYS A 54 2.04 10.33 17.08
CA LYS A 54 3.28 11.14 17.08
C LYS A 54 3.35 12.16 15.95
N ASP A 55 2.63 11.95 14.87
CA ASP A 55 2.57 12.91 13.77
C ASP A 55 1.73 14.16 14.08
N GLY A 56 1.04 14.19 15.24
CA GLY A 56 0.44 15.40 15.82
C GLY A 56 -0.89 15.84 15.20
N PHE A 57 -1.58 14.96 14.50
CA PHE A 57 -2.93 15.24 14.00
C PHE A 57 -3.93 15.35 15.15
N THR A 58 -4.88 16.29 15.06
CA THR A 58 -5.82 16.62 16.14
C THR A 58 -7.00 15.66 16.26
N ASN A 59 -7.60 15.24 15.13
CA ASN A 59 -8.81 14.43 15.11
C ASN A 59 -8.50 12.99 14.75
N VAL A 60 -7.82 12.26 15.64
CA VAL A 60 -7.47 10.84 15.47
C VAL A 60 -8.38 9.98 16.34
N TYR A 61 -9.13 9.09 15.70
CA TYR A 61 -9.95 8.09 16.39
C TYR A 61 -9.28 6.71 16.25
N LEU A 62 -9.09 6.04 17.39
CA LEU A 62 -8.52 4.69 17.45
C LEU A 62 -9.65 3.69 17.71
N GLU A 63 -9.93 2.83 16.75
CA GLU A 63 -10.85 1.70 16.95
C GLU A 63 -10.13 0.59 17.73
N LYS A 64 -10.38 0.54 19.05
CA LYS A 64 -9.67 -0.37 19.95
C LYS A 64 -10.22 -1.80 19.98
N ASP A 65 -11.48 -1.95 19.61
CA ASP A 65 -12.16 -3.25 19.62
C ASP A 65 -11.98 -3.92 18.24
N ILE A 66 -10.81 -4.44 17.96
CA ILE A 66 -10.51 -5.15 16.70
C ILE A 66 -10.81 -6.63 16.88
N LEU A 67 -11.63 -7.17 15.97
CA LEU A 67 -11.85 -8.60 15.89
C LEU A 67 -10.64 -9.28 15.21
N GLU A 68 -9.84 -9.98 16.01
CA GLU A 68 -8.75 -10.79 15.49
C GLU A 68 -9.31 -12.08 14.85
N THR A 69 -9.30 -12.15 13.54
CA THR A 69 -9.71 -13.30 12.75
C THR A 69 -8.92 -13.34 11.44
N ASP A 70 -8.71 -14.54 10.94
CA ASP A 70 -8.15 -14.79 9.60
C ASP A 70 -9.24 -14.89 8.52
N LYS A 71 -10.53 -14.83 8.92
CA LYS A 71 -11.67 -14.83 7.99
C LYS A 71 -11.97 -13.40 7.54
N MET A 72 -11.63 -13.10 6.31
CA MET A 72 -11.75 -11.76 5.74
C MET A 72 -13.19 -11.23 5.72
N ASP A 73 -14.19 -12.09 5.45
CA ASP A 73 -15.61 -11.75 5.46
C ASP A 73 -16.11 -11.33 6.85
N ILE A 74 -15.68 -12.03 7.88
CA ILE A 74 -16.00 -11.70 9.28
C ILE A 74 -15.35 -10.39 9.70
N ALA A 75 -14.06 -10.19 9.35
CA ALA A 75 -13.34 -8.94 9.61
C ALA A 75 -14.01 -7.75 8.89
N LEU A 76 -14.44 -7.93 7.63
CA LEU A 76 -15.17 -6.92 6.86
C LEU A 76 -16.48 -6.55 7.54
N SER A 77 -17.28 -7.52 7.97
CA SER A 77 -18.57 -7.24 8.62
C SER A 77 -18.42 -6.45 9.92
N ALA A 78 -17.42 -6.78 10.74
CA ALA A 78 -17.08 -6.05 11.96
C ALA A 78 -16.62 -4.61 11.64
N SER A 79 -15.78 -4.43 10.63
CA SER A 79 -15.29 -3.12 10.19
C SER A 79 -16.41 -2.21 9.70
N ILE A 80 -17.35 -2.74 8.91
CA ILE A 80 -18.54 -2.00 8.45
C ILE A 80 -19.32 -1.48 9.64
N LYS A 81 -19.68 -2.35 10.60
CA LYS A 81 -20.48 -1.98 11.77
C LYS A 81 -19.81 -0.84 12.57
N LYS A 82 -18.52 -0.97 12.84
CA LYS A 82 -17.77 -0.01 13.66
C LYS A 82 -17.58 1.33 12.96
N PHE A 83 -17.21 1.29 11.70
CA PHE A 83 -17.02 2.52 10.93
C PHE A 83 -18.35 3.25 10.69
N SER A 84 -19.47 2.54 10.52
CA SER A 84 -20.80 3.16 10.44
C SER A 84 -21.13 3.95 11.71
N ASN A 85 -20.90 3.38 12.89
CA ASN A 85 -21.13 4.10 14.15
C ASN A 85 -20.27 5.37 14.27
N TYR A 86 -19.03 5.32 13.80
CA TYR A 86 -18.14 6.48 13.80
C TYR A 86 -18.61 7.58 12.85
N ILE A 87 -19.07 7.22 11.66
CA ILE A 87 -19.57 8.15 10.65
C ILE A 87 -20.82 8.89 11.11
N ASP A 88 -21.71 8.25 11.87
CA ASP A 88 -22.88 8.88 12.47
C ASP A 88 -22.50 10.01 13.43
N ILE A 89 -21.36 9.88 14.11
CA ILE A 89 -20.85 10.90 15.05
C ILE A 89 -20.20 12.08 14.29
N VAL A 90 -19.35 11.78 13.31
CA VAL A 90 -18.57 12.81 12.60
C VAL A 90 -19.39 13.54 11.54
N ASN A 91 -20.27 12.82 10.84
CA ASN A 91 -21.06 13.30 9.70
C ASN A 91 -20.20 14.02 8.66
N PRO A 92 -19.28 13.31 7.96
CA PRO A 92 -18.31 13.90 7.05
C PRO A 92 -18.91 14.26 5.69
N ASP A 93 -18.32 15.24 5.01
CA ASP A 93 -18.63 15.57 3.61
C ASP A 93 -17.95 14.58 2.61
N LEU A 94 -16.83 13.96 3.02
CA LEU A 94 -16.04 13.07 2.19
C LEU A 94 -15.36 11.99 3.03
N ILE A 95 -15.41 10.75 2.56
CA ILE A 95 -14.59 9.63 3.05
C ILE A 95 -13.49 9.36 2.03
N VAL A 96 -12.25 9.32 2.47
CA VAL A 96 -11.09 8.97 1.65
C VAL A 96 -10.61 7.58 2.05
N VAL A 97 -10.58 6.67 1.08
CA VAL A 97 -10.07 5.31 1.22
C VAL A 97 -8.91 5.07 0.26
N HIS A 98 -7.95 4.27 0.68
CA HIS A 98 -6.75 3.98 -0.09
C HIS A 98 -6.62 2.48 -0.37
N GLY A 99 -6.31 2.12 -1.63
CA GLY A 99 -5.94 0.77 -2.04
C GLY A 99 -7.10 -0.22 -2.07
N ASP A 100 -6.87 -1.40 -1.52
CA ASP A 100 -7.66 -2.61 -1.76
C ASP A 100 -7.93 -3.47 -0.51
N ARG A 101 -7.62 -2.93 0.66
CA ARG A 101 -7.80 -3.64 1.93
C ARG A 101 -9.27 -3.71 2.33
N ILE A 102 -9.61 -4.70 3.15
CA ILE A 102 -10.98 -4.88 3.67
C ILE A 102 -11.48 -3.66 4.45
N GLU A 103 -10.58 -2.96 5.14
CA GLU A 103 -10.91 -1.73 5.86
C GLU A 103 -11.34 -0.61 4.88
N ALA A 104 -10.61 -0.45 3.78
CA ALA A 104 -10.96 0.50 2.72
C ALA A 104 -12.30 0.13 2.06
N PHE A 105 -12.55 -1.18 1.88
CA PHE A 105 -13.83 -1.67 1.35
C PHE A 105 -14.98 -1.41 2.30
N ALA A 106 -14.78 -1.62 3.62
CA ALA A 106 -15.78 -1.24 4.63
C ALA A 106 -16.09 0.26 4.56
N GLY A 107 -15.07 1.12 4.42
CA GLY A 107 -15.23 2.56 4.26
C GLY A 107 -16.06 2.93 3.03
N ALA A 108 -15.81 2.28 1.90
CA ALA A 108 -16.55 2.52 0.66
C ALA A 108 -18.03 2.08 0.77
N ILE A 109 -18.29 0.91 1.37
CA ILE A 109 -19.65 0.43 1.62
C ILE A 109 -20.41 1.41 2.54
N VAL A 110 -19.83 1.77 3.68
CA VAL A 110 -20.45 2.67 4.64
C VAL A 110 -20.74 4.04 4.00
N GLY A 111 -19.79 4.60 3.26
CA GLY A 111 -19.99 5.88 2.58
C GLY A 111 -21.14 5.84 1.57
N ALA A 112 -21.18 4.79 0.74
CA ALA A 112 -22.22 4.64 -0.27
C ALA A 112 -23.63 4.51 0.34
N PHE A 113 -23.78 3.67 1.36
CA PHE A 113 -25.09 3.43 2.01
C PHE A 113 -25.55 4.59 2.92
N ASN A 114 -24.66 5.47 3.32
CA ASN A 114 -24.98 6.70 4.08
C ASN A 114 -25.03 7.96 3.19
N ASN A 115 -24.98 7.83 1.87
CA ASN A 115 -24.99 8.95 0.94
C ASN A 115 -23.87 9.99 1.22
N ILE A 116 -22.70 9.51 1.58
CA ILE A 116 -21.50 10.31 1.78
C ILE A 116 -20.59 10.12 0.57
N ARG A 117 -19.96 11.20 0.07
CA ARG A 117 -19.01 11.13 -1.03
C ARG A 117 -17.80 10.29 -0.66
N ILE A 118 -17.31 9.51 -1.61
CA ILE A 118 -16.14 8.64 -1.43
C ILE A 118 -15.09 9.00 -2.45
N ALA A 119 -13.87 9.20 -2.00
CA ALA A 119 -12.68 9.32 -2.82
C ALA A 119 -11.81 8.06 -2.67
N HIS A 120 -11.51 7.41 -3.77
CA HIS A 120 -10.66 6.23 -3.81
C HIS A 120 -9.28 6.58 -4.38
N ILE A 121 -8.23 6.36 -3.59
CA ILE A 121 -6.83 6.50 -4.00
C ILE A 121 -6.30 5.13 -4.42
N GLU A 122 -5.52 5.06 -5.51
CA GLU A 122 -5.00 3.82 -6.11
C GLU A 122 -6.08 2.90 -6.72
N GLY A 123 -7.23 3.44 -7.14
CA GLY A 123 -8.18 2.72 -8.00
C GLY A 123 -7.63 2.47 -9.41
N GLY A 124 -8.22 1.51 -10.15
CA GLY A 124 -7.86 1.21 -11.54
C GLY A 124 -6.56 0.42 -11.73
N GLU A 125 -5.90 0.04 -10.64
CA GLU A 125 -4.76 -0.89 -10.70
C GLU A 125 -5.24 -2.34 -10.71
N ILE A 126 -4.43 -3.23 -11.26
CA ILE A 126 -4.68 -4.67 -11.29
C ILE A 126 -3.67 -5.43 -10.44
N SER A 127 -4.03 -6.61 -9.99
CA SER A 127 -3.17 -7.50 -9.20
C SER A 127 -3.61 -8.95 -9.40
N GLY A 128 -2.80 -9.91 -8.97
CA GLY A 128 -3.08 -11.33 -9.16
C GLY A 128 -3.86 -11.99 -8.03
N THR A 129 -4.58 -11.25 -7.18
CA THR A 129 -5.24 -11.77 -5.97
C THR A 129 -6.64 -11.24 -5.79
N ILE A 130 -7.33 -11.64 -4.70
CA ILE A 130 -8.65 -11.12 -4.30
C ILE A 130 -8.62 -9.57 -4.12
N ASP A 131 -7.45 -9.01 -3.83
CA ASP A 131 -7.26 -7.57 -3.68
C ASP A 131 -7.71 -6.80 -4.93
N GLU A 132 -7.55 -7.39 -6.13
CA GLU A 132 -8.04 -6.79 -7.38
C GLU A 132 -9.56 -6.63 -7.38
N SER A 133 -10.27 -7.70 -7.06
CA SER A 133 -11.74 -7.65 -7.00
C SER A 133 -12.22 -6.65 -5.95
N THR A 134 -11.57 -6.62 -4.79
CA THR A 134 -11.85 -5.67 -3.71
C THR A 134 -11.62 -4.24 -4.18
N ARG A 135 -10.48 -3.95 -4.84
CA ARG A 135 -10.16 -2.62 -5.40
C ARG A 135 -11.20 -2.16 -6.39
N HIS A 136 -11.61 -3.05 -7.30
CA HIS A 136 -12.64 -2.72 -8.30
C HIS A 136 -14.00 -2.46 -7.65
N ALA A 137 -14.37 -3.23 -6.63
CA ALA A 137 -15.59 -3.01 -5.86
C ALA A 137 -15.57 -1.65 -5.13
N ILE A 138 -14.45 -1.28 -4.49
CA ILE A 138 -14.26 0.05 -3.87
C ILE A 138 -14.45 1.15 -4.92
N SER A 139 -13.82 1.02 -6.10
CA SER A 139 -13.97 1.98 -7.18
C SER A 139 -15.41 2.11 -7.65
N LYS A 140 -16.19 1.03 -7.66
CA LYS A 140 -17.63 1.07 -8.03
C LYS A 140 -18.46 1.86 -7.03
N PHE A 141 -18.10 1.91 -5.76
CA PHE A 141 -18.78 2.74 -4.76
C PHE A 141 -18.32 4.19 -4.77
N ALA A 142 -17.04 4.45 -5.10
CA ALA A 142 -16.45 5.79 -5.05
C ALA A 142 -16.94 6.70 -6.20
N GLN A 143 -17.20 7.97 -5.91
CA GLN A 143 -17.51 9.00 -6.91
C GLN A 143 -16.25 9.60 -7.50
N PHE A 144 -15.15 9.71 -6.71
CA PHE A 144 -13.91 10.31 -7.11
C PHE A 144 -12.77 9.30 -7.08
N HIS A 145 -11.91 9.36 -8.09
CA HIS A 145 -10.79 8.45 -8.24
C HIS A 145 -9.50 9.25 -8.40
N PHE A 146 -8.58 9.06 -7.47
CA PHE A 146 -7.25 9.63 -7.50
C PHE A 146 -6.25 8.53 -7.85
N VAL A 147 -5.79 8.53 -9.09
CA VAL A 147 -5.02 7.43 -9.68
C VAL A 147 -3.56 7.80 -9.90
N ALA A 148 -2.70 6.78 -9.92
CA ALA A 148 -1.28 6.96 -10.06
C ALA A 148 -0.85 7.36 -11.49
N ASN A 149 -1.56 6.88 -12.52
CA ASN A 149 -1.18 7.07 -13.92
C ASN A 149 -2.37 6.98 -14.89
N GLU A 150 -2.10 7.28 -16.17
CA GLU A 150 -3.12 7.22 -17.23
C GLU A 150 -3.64 5.80 -17.49
N GLU A 151 -2.83 4.76 -17.25
CA GLU A 151 -3.25 3.38 -17.42
C GLU A 151 -4.35 3.01 -16.43
N ALA A 152 -4.18 3.36 -15.16
CA ALA A 152 -5.19 3.18 -14.13
C ALA A 152 -6.46 3.99 -14.42
N LYS A 153 -6.33 5.23 -14.94
CA LYS A 153 -7.47 6.04 -15.40
C LYS A 153 -8.22 5.35 -16.53
N ASN A 154 -7.54 4.84 -17.53
CA ASN A 154 -8.15 4.18 -18.67
C ASN A 154 -8.91 2.91 -18.25
N ARG A 155 -8.39 2.13 -17.30
CA ARG A 155 -9.11 0.98 -16.73
C ARG A 155 -10.38 1.38 -16.01
N LEU A 156 -10.36 2.46 -15.23
CA LEU A 156 -11.58 2.98 -14.58
C LEU A 156 -12.63 3.42 -15.61
N ILE A 157 -12.20 4.07 -16.69
CA ILE A 157 -13.10 4.42 -17.80
C ILE A 157 -13.73 3.15 -18.40
N GLN A 158 -12.93 2.11 -18.67
CA GLN A 158 -13.43 0.81 -19.14
C GLN A 158 -14.43 0.16 -18.17
N MET A 159 -14.25 0.39 -16.87
CA MET A 159 -15.21 -0.05 -15.84
C MET A 159 -16.48 0.81 -15.81
N GLY A 160 -16.62 1.83 -16.68
CA GLY A 160 -17.77 2.72 -16.72
C GLY A 160 -17.74 3.83 -15.67
N GLU A 161 -16.56 4.19 -15.15
CA GLU A 161 -16.41 5.36 -14.28
C GLU A 161 -16.39 6.65 -15.10
N ASN A 162 -16.97 7.73 -14.56
CA ASN A 162 -17.01 9.02 -15.25
C ASN A 162 -15.59 9.61 -15.35
N ARG A 163 -15.11 9.81 -16.60
CA ARG A 163 -13.80 10.39 -16.91
C ARG A 163 -13.51 11.70 -16.16
N GLN A 164 -14.53 12.53 -15.94
CA GLN A 164 -14.40 13.83 -15.27
C GLN A 164 -14.08 13.71 -13.80
N ASN A 165 -14.36 12.57 -13.19
CA ASN A 165 -14.14 12.30 -11.78
C ASN A 165 -12.87 11.46 -11.52
N ILE A 166 -12.06 11.23 -12.56
CA ILE A 166 -10.82 10.47 -12.47
C ILE A 166 -9.63 11.43 -12.65
N TYR A 167 -8.88 11.60 -11.59
CA TYR A 167 -7.76 12.54 -11.50
C TYR A 167 -6.43 11.79 -11.43
N VAL A 168 -5.56 12.01 -12.40
CA VAL A 168 -4.19 11.46 -12.37
C VAL A 168 -3.34 12.39 -11.51
N ILE A 169 -3.06 11.98 -10.28
CA ILE A 169 -2.27 12.77 -9.34
C ILE A 169 -0.88 12.19 -9.09
N GLY A 170 -0.64 10.95 -9.51
CA GLY A 170 0.51 10.16 -9.06
C GLY A 170 0.21 9.42 -7.76
N SER A 171 1.18 8.66 -7.27
CA SER A 171 1.09 7.98 -5.97
C SER A 171 1.65 8.88 -4.87
N PRO A 172 0.89 9.12 -3.78
CA PRO A 172 1.29 10.09 -2.75
C PRO A 172 2.54 9.71 -1.95
N ASP A 173 2.91 8.42 -1.93
CA ASP A 173 4.15 7.95 -1.33
C ASP A 173 5.39 8.49 -2.05
N ILE A 174 5.31 8.76 -3.35
CA ILE A 174 6.43 9.30 -4.12
C ILE A 174 6.76 10.73 -3.69
N ASP A 175 5.80 11.49 -3.22
CA ASP A 175 6.04 12.82 -2.65
C ASP A 175 6.97 12.72 -1.43
N ILE A 176 6.74 11.73 -0.56
CA ILE A 176 7.60 11.46 0.61
C ILE A 176 8.96 10.91 0.16
N MET A 177 8.98 10.01 -0.81
CA MET A 177 10.22 9.41 -1.33
C MET A 177 11.20 10.44 -1.89
N LEU A 178 10.69 11.48 -2.52
CA LEU A 178 11.47 12.54 -3.15
C LEU A 178 11.70 13.77 -2.26
N SER A 179 11.13 13.76 -1.03
CA SER A 179 11.36 14.83 -0.05
C SER A 179 12.73 14.71 0.61
N ASP A 180 13.20 15.83 1.16
CA ASP A 180 14.42 15.90 1.98
C ASP A 180 14.18 15.53 3.45
N GLU A 181 12.94 15.11 3.80
CA GLU A 181 12.54 14.81 5.19
C GLU A 181 12.82 13.35 5.60
N LEU A 182 13.43 12.54 4.75
CA LEU A 182 13.77 11.17 5.10
C LEU A 182 14.89 11.11 6.14
N PRO A 183 14.80 10.21 7.15
CA PRO A 183 15.88 10.03 8.12
C PRO A 183 17.15 9.51 7.43
N THR A 184 18.31 9.80 8.01
CA THR A 184 19.59 9.29 7.51
C THR A 184 19.68 7.76 7.68
N LEU A 185 20.56 7.12 6.90
CA LEU A 185 20.76 5.69 6.97
C LEU A 185 21.32 5.27 8.35
N GLU A 186 22.18 6.10 8.93
CA GLU A 186 22.78 5.91 10.24
C GLU A 186 21.72 5.89 11.34
N GLU A 187 20.82 6.88 11.37
CA GLU A 187 19.71 6.94 12.33
C GLU A 187 18.80 5.71 12.23
N VAL A 188 18.54 5.24 11.00
CA VAL A 188 17.71 4.06 10.78
C VAL A 188 18.42 2.79 11.25
N LYS A 189 19.71 2.63 10.93
CA LYS A 189 20.51 1.47 11.36
C LYS A 189 20.63 1.41 12.87
N GLU A 190 20.88 2.53 13.52
CA GLU A 190 20.95 2.63 14.97
C GLU A 190 19.62 2.22 15.62
N LYS A 191 18.51 2.79 15.16
CA LYS A 191 17.18 2.52 15.72
C LYS A 191 16.75 1.06 15.62
N TYR A 192 17.10 0.39 14.52
CA TYR A 192 16.71 -1.01 14.25
C TYR A 192 17.83 -2.01 14.54
N ASP A 193 18.96 -1.58 15.12
CA ASP A 193 20.16 -2.40 15.38
C ASP A 193 20.59 -3.19 14.12
N ILE A 194 20.71 -2.51 12.98
CA ILE A 194 21.15 -3.06 11.70
C ILE A 194 22.65 -2.80 11.55
N LYS A 195 23.46 -3.86 11.61
CA LYS A 195 24.93 -3.77 11.55
C LYS A 195 25.50 -4.06 10.15
N PHE A 196 24.64 -4.20 9.16
CA PHE A 196 25.04 -4.52 7.80
C PHE A 196 25.47 -3.28 7.02
N ASP A 197 26.61 -3.35 6.34
CA ASP A 197 27.00 -2.30 5.39
C ASP A 197 26.26 -2.45 4.08
N ARG A 198 26.13 -3.68 3.60
CA ARG A 198 25.35 -4.02 2.40
C ARG A 198 24.27 -5.03 2.78
N TYR A 199 23.08 -4.88 2.21
CA TYR A 199 21.93 -5.75 2.48
C TYR A 199 20.92 -5.73 1.33
N ALA A 200 20.12 -6.77 1.25
CA ALA A 200 18.90 -6.82 0.46
C ALA A 200 17.68 -6.76 1.37
N ILE A 201 16.54 -6.35 0.84
CA ILE A 201 15.26 -6.38 1.54
C ILE A 201 14.43 -7.55 1.00
N PHE A 202 13.90 -8.37 1.92
CA PHE A 202 13.03 -9.49 1.59
C PHE A 202 11.63 -9.25 2.14
N MET A 203 10.62 -9.32 1.26
CA MET A 203 9.21 -9.18 1.62
C MET A 203 8.36 -10.16 0.82
N TYR A 204 7.78 -11.17 1.48
CA TYR A 204 6.93 -12.17 0.85
C TYR A 204 5.57 -12.23 1.54
N HIS A 205 4.51 -12.10 0.77
CA HIS A 205 3.13 -12.07 1.24
C HIS A 205 2.35 -13.29 0.74
N PRO A 206 1.28 -13.70 1.44
CA PRO A 206 0.43 -14.77 0.98
C PRO A 206 -0.16 -14.52 -0.41
N VAL A 207 -0.30 -15.59 -1.19
CA VAL A 207 -1.12 -15.64 -2.38
C VAL A 207 -2.31 -16.55 -2.05
N THR A 208 -3.45 -15.95 -1.72
CA THR A 208 -4.61 -16.65 -1.16
C THR A 208 -5.19 -17.73 -2.08
N THR A 209 -4.96 -17.59 -3.38
CA THR A 209 -5.35 -18.59 -4.39
C THR A 209 -4.37 -19.76 -4.52
N GLU A 210 -3.18 -19.68 -3.89
CA GLU A 210 -2.11 -20.69 -3.98
C GLU A 210 -1.74 -21.27 -2.61
N ILE A 211 -2.66 -21.27 -1.64
CA ILE A 211 -2.42 -21.69 -0.24
C ILE A 211 -1.83 -23.10 -0.17
N SER A 212 -2.29 -24.03 -1.00
CA SER A 212 -1.80 -25.42 -1.01
C SER A 212 -0.31 -25.60 -1.32
N LYS A 213 0.29 -24.60 -2.01
CA LYS A 213 1.72 -24.59 -2.36
C LYS A 213 2.54 -23.66 -1.48
N MET A 214 1.91 -22.91 -0.59
CA MET A 214 2.56 -21.83 0.13
C MET A 214 3.67 -22.32 1.05
N GLU A 215 3.48 -23.44 1.74
CA GLU A 215 4.49 -24.00 2.62
C GLU A 215 5.75 -24.42 1.85
N GLU A 216 5.57 -25.08 0.70
CA GLU A 216 6.68 -25.43 -0.19
C GLU A 216 7.41 -24.18 -0.71
N ASN A 217 6.66 -23.22 -1.23
CA ASN A 217 7.21 -21.99 -1.78
C ASN A 217 8.04 -21.22 -0.75
N VAL A 218 7.50 -21.02 0.46
CA VAL A 218 8.21 -20.25 1.50
C VAL A 218 9.43 -21.01 2.05
N ASN A 219 9.37 -22.35 2.15
CA ASN A 219 10.52 -23.15 2.56
C ASN A 219 11.67 -23.06 1.55
N ASN A 220 11.37 -23.06 0.25
CA ASN A 220 12.39 -22.86 -0.81
C ASN A 220 13.04 -21.47 -0.68
N LEU A 221 12.24 -20.43 -0.40
CA LEU A 221 12.74 -19.08 -0.17
C LEU A 221 13.64 -19.00 1.07
N VAL A 222 13.22 -19.60 2.18
CA VAL A 222 14.02 -19.66 3.42
C VAL A 222 15.36 -20.35 3.17
N LEU A 223 15.37 -21.49 2.50
CA LEU A 223 16.62 -22.20 2.12
C LEU A 223 17.51 -21.35 1.24
N PHE A 224 16.96 -20.62 0.28
CA PHE A 224 17.71 -19.68 -0.55
C PHE A 224 18.36 -18.58 0.29
N LEU A 225 17.60 -17.94 1.20
CA LEU A 225 18.12 -16.87 2.07
C LEU A 225 19.27 -17.38 2.95
N GLU A 226 19.13 -18.57 3.51
CA GLU A 226 20.18 -19.22 4.34
C GLU A 226 21.48 -19.47 3.56
N ASN A 227 21.37 -19.90 2.30
CA ASN A 227 22.51 -20.31 1.48
C ASN A 227 23.18 -19.17 0.73
N SER A 228 22.50 -18.04 0.53
CA SER A 228 22.96 -16.93 -0.32
C SER A 228 24.15 -16.14 0.22
N LYS A 229 24.52 -16.31 1.49
CA LYS A 229 25.60 -15.57 2.20
C LYS A 229 25.48 -14.04 2.13
N LYS A 230 24.31 -13.52 1.79
CA LYS A 230 24.02 -12.08 1.77
C LYS A 230 23.32 -11.67 3.08
N ASN A 231 23.39 -10.39 3.40
CA ASN A 231 22.62 -9.86 4.54
C ASN A 231 21.21 -9.51 4.08
N TYR A 232 20.23 -9.86 4.90
CA TYR A 232 18.83 -9.59 4.61
C TYR A 232 18.13 -8.84 5.74
N ILE A 233 17.33 -7.86 5.35
CA ILE A 233 16.30 -7.23 6.18
C ILE A 233 14.97 -7.84 5.74
N ILE A 234 14.35 -8.63 6.61
CA ILE A 234 13.07 -9.31 6.35
C ILE A 234 11.96 -8.56 7.04
N ILE A 235 10.89 -8.27 6.33
CA ILE A 235 9.68 -7.65 6.90
C ILE A 235 8.55 -8.67 6.85
N TYR A 236 7.76 -8.75 7.93
CA TYR A 236 6.63 -9.67 8.05
C TYR A 236 5.63 -9.48 6.91
N PRO A 237 4.94 -10.57 6.51
CA PRO A 237 3.81 -10.48 5.58
C PRO A 237 2.67 -9.67 6.18
N ASN A 238 1.72 -9.27 5.32
CA ASN A 238 0.42 -8.81 5.76
C ASN A 238 -0.35 -9.95 6.48
N ASN A 239 -1.52 -9.63 7.05
CA ASN A 239 -2.35 -10.56 7.83
C ASN A 239 -3.34 -11.40 6.99
N ASP A 240 -3.12 -11.52 5.69
CA ASP A 240 -3.98 -12.33 4.81
C ASP A 240 -3.85 -13.83 5.13
N LEU A 241 -4.83 -14.60 4.65
CA LEU A 241 -4.87 -16.05 4.82
C LEU A 241 -3.55 -16.69 4.37
N GLY A 242 -2.91 -17.46 5.25
CA GLY A 242 -1.60 -18.08 5.01
C GLY A 242 -0.42 -17.34 5.62
N SER A 243 -0.61 -16.14 6.19
CA SER A 243 0.48 -15.38 6.82
C SER A 243 1.22 -16.15 7.92
N ASN A 244 0.49 -16.96 8.71
CA ASN A 244 1.07 -17.77 9.76
C ASN A 244 2.02 -18.86 9.23
N ILE A 245 1.79 -19.39 8.02
CA ILE A 245 2.69 -20.36 7.36
C ILE A 245 4.05 -19.67 7.11
N ILE A 246 4.01 -18.46 6.56
CA ILE A 246 5.20 -17.67 6.27
C ILE A 246 5.96 -17.32 7.57
N LEU A 247 5.24 -16.82 8.58
CA LEU A 247 5.84 -16.47 9.87
C LEU A 247 6.49 -17.67 10.57
N ASN A 248 5.88 -18.85 10.48
CA ASN A 248 6.46 -20.07 11.02
C ASN A 248 7.74 -20.48 10.27
N ALA A 249 7.79 -20.32 8.96
CA ALA A 249 8.99 -20.58 8.19
C ALA A 249 10.14 -19.60 8.56
N TYR A 250 9.83 -18.34 8.81
CA TYR A 250 10.83 -17.32 9.20
C TYR A 250 11.50 -17.62 10.55
N LYS A 251 10.86 -18.35 11.46
CA LYS A 251 11.48 -18.77 12.73
C LYS A 251 12.80 -19.55 12.55
N LYS A 252 12.98 -20.20 11.39
CA LYS A 252 14.22 -20.91 11.04
C LYS A 252 15.39 -19.94 10.85
N LEU A 253 15.10 -18.66 10.59
CA LEU A 253 16.08 -17.62 10.32
C LEU A 253 16.44 -16.76 11.55
N ASP A 254 15.72 -16.88 12.67
CA ASP A 254 15.84 -15.99 13.85
C ASP A 254 17.25 -15.95 14.48
N HIS A 255 18.08 -16.96 14.23
CA HIS A 255 19.42 -17.07 14.83
C HIS A 255 20.57 -16.75 13.86
N LYS A 256 20.25 -16.26 12.66
CA LYS A 256 21.25 -15.96 11.62
C LYS A 256 21.79 -14.54 11.81
N GLU A 257 23.10 -14.41 11.97
CA GLU A 257 23.75 -13.10 12.13
C GLU A 257 23.60 -12.17 10.93
N ASN A 258 23.45 -12.75 9.74
CA ASN A 258 23.26 -12.02 8.49
C ASN A 258 21.79 -11.72 8.16
N ILE A 259 20.86 -11.97 9.09
CA ILE A 259 19.42 -11.76 8.89
C ILE A 259 18.85 -10.96 10.06
N ARG A 260 18.08 -9.92 9.73
CA ARG A 260 17.28 -9.14 10.69
C ARG A 260 15.83 -9.19 10.26
N ILE A 261 14.96 -9.61 11.17
CA ILE A 261 13.53 -9.79 10.91
C ILE A 261 12.73 -8.78 11.73
N PHE A 262 11.83 -8.06 11.06
CA PHE A 262 11.01 -7.02 11.68
C PHE A 262 9.52 -7.26 11.42
N PRO A 263 8.68 -7.17 12.45
CA PRO A 263 7.22 -7.19 12.27
C PRO A 263 6.72 -6.06 11.36
N SER A 264 7.35 -4.90 11.47
CA SER A 264 7.13 -3.76 10.59
C SER A 264 8.26 -2.73 10.78
N ILE A 265 8.47 -1.88 9.80
CA ILE A 265 9.41 -0.76 9.84
C ILE A 265 8.61 0.52 9.55
N ARG A 266 8.90 1.62 10.27
CA ARG A 266 8.27 2.92 10.01
C ARG A 266 8.51 3.31 8.56
N PHE A 267 7.48 3.87 7.89
CA PHE A 267 7.49 4.03 6.43
C PHE A 267 8.68 4.85 5.93
N GLU A 268 8.94 6.01 6.51
CA GLU A 268 10.07 6.86 6.12
C GLU A 268 11.42 6.17 6.33
N MET A 269 11.54 5.36 7.39
CA MET A 269 12.74 4.57 7.66
C MET A 269 12.88 3.39 6.70
N PHE A 270 11.75 2.77 6.33
CA PHE A 270 11.73 1.77 5.27
C PHE A 270 12.19 2.36 3.93
N LEU A 271 11.74 3.56 3.57
CA LEU A 271 12.17 4.24 2.35
C LEU A 271 13.67 4.52 2.36
N THR A 272 14.24 4.93 3.49
CA THR A 272 15.70 5.09 3.63
C THR A 272 16.43 3.76 3.46
N LEU A 273 15.96 2.68 4.07
CA LEU A 273 16.55 1.35 3.87
C LEU A 273 16.42 0.92 2.41
N LEU A 274 15.28 1.15 1.78
CA LEU A 274 15.03 0.81 0.39
C LEU A 274 15.98 1.56 -0.55
N LYS A 275 16.16 2.87 -0.34
CA LYS A 275 17.05 3.72 -1.14
C LYS A 275 18.50 3.24 -1.11
N ASN A 276 18.92 2.57 -0.03
CA ASN A 276 20.30 2.16 0.23
C ASN A 276 20.52 0.64 0.13
N CYS A 277 19.51 -0.16 -0.25
CA CYS A 277 19.68 -1.60 -0.38
C CYS A 277 20.32 -1.99 -1.73
N ASP A 278 20.87 -3.20 -1.78
CA ASP A 278 21.41 -3.76 -3.02
C ASP A 278 20.31 -4.12 -4.01
N PHE A 279 19.25 -4.75 -3.51
CA PHE A 279 18.04 -5.12 -4.26
C PHE A 279 16.89 -5.47 -3.31
N VAL A 280 15.69 -5.55 -3.86
CA VAL A 280 14.52 -6.11 -3.18
C VAL A 280 14.19 -7.46 -3.79
N ILE A 281 13.79 -8.43 -2.96
CA ILE A 281 13.35 -9.75 -3.41
C ILE A 281 12.07 -10.16 -2.67
N GLY A 282 11.12 -10.74 -3.38
CA GLY A 282 9.84 -11.21 -2.86
C GLY A 282 8.68 -10.86 -3.78
N ASN A 283 7.48 -10.72 -3.20
CA ASN A 283 6.27 -10.42 -3.97
C ASN A 283 5.50 -9.19 -3.43
N SER A 284 6.20 -8.29 -2.74
CA SER A 284 5.61 -7.05 -2.25
C SER A 284 5.40 -6.04 -3.37
N SER A 285 4.33 -5.23 -3.25
CA SER A 285 4.10 -4.10 -4.14
C SER A 285 5.21 -3.05 -4.08
N ALA A 286 5.95 -2.97 -2.98
CA ALA A 286 7.09 -2.07 -2.86
C ALA A 286 8.18 -2.35 -3.90
N GLY A 287 8.37 -3.62 -4.29
CA GLY A 287 9.25 -4.00 -5.39
C GLY A 287 8.81 -3.43 -6.74
N ILE A 288 7.50 -3.22 -6.91
CA ILE A 288 6.93 -2.72 -8.17
C ILE A 288 6.90 -1.20 -8.20
N ARG A 289 6.51 -0.57 -7.11
CA ARG A 289 6.18 0.87 -7.08
C ARG A 289 7.37 1.71 -6.61
N GLU A 290 7.85 1.44 -5.42
CA GLU A 290 8.84 2.29 -4.74
C GLU A 290 10.26 2.03 -5.27
N CYS A 291 10.62 0.79 -5.60
CA CYS A 291 11.96 0.45 -6.10
C CYS A 291 12.34 1.23 -7.36
N GLY A 292 11.40 1.41 -8.29
CA GLY A 292 11.64 2.15 -9.53
C GLY A 292 12.08 3.58 -9.30
N VAL A 293 11.48 4.27 -8.33
CA VAL A 293 11.78 5.69 -8.03
C VAL A 293 13.26 5.89 -7.66
N TYR A 294 13.81 4.96 -6.86
CA TYR A 294 15.23 4.99 -6.47
C TYR A 294 16.17 4.28 -7.44
N GLY A 295 15.62 3.57 -8.43
CA GLY A 295 16.40 2.75 -9.36
C GLY A 295 16.96 1.49 -8.70
N ILE A 296 16.25 0.94 -7.70
CA ILE A 296 16.62 -0.28 -7.00
C ILE A 296 16.10 -1.49 -7.77
N PRO A 297 16.96 -2.51 -8.06
CA PRO A 297 16.51 -3.74 -8.68
C PRO A 297 15.49 -4.48 -7.80
N ALA A 298 14.44 -5.01 -8.41
CA ALA A 298 13.40 -5.77 -7.73
C ALA A 298 13.22 -7.15 -8.37
N ILE A 299 13.49 -8.21 -7.61
CA ILE A 299 13.26 -9.60 -8.01
C ILE A 299 11.86 -9.97 -7.52
N ASN A 300 10.89 -9.93 -8.44
CA ASN A 300 9.50 -10.25 -8.16
C ASN A 300 9.25 -11.74 -8.31
N ILE A 301 8.78 -12.39 -7.23
CA ILE A 301 8.60 -13.84 -7.16
C ILE A 301 7.12 -14.21 -7.28
N GLY A 302 6.82 -15.13 -8.20
CA GLY A 302 5.49 -15.70 -8.38
C GLY A 302 4.48 -14.72 -8.99
N THR A 303 3.21 -14.94 -8.72
CA THR A 303 2.08 -14.39 -9.48
C THR A 303 1.42 -13.15 -8.85
N ARG A 304 1.71 -12.84 -7.59
CA ARG A 304 0.98 -11.81 -6.82
C ARG A 304 0.96 -10.43 -7.49
N GLN A 305 1.99 -10.08 -8.24
CA GLN A 305 2.13 -8.79 -8.91
C GLN A 305 1.86 -8.86 -10.42
N THR A 306 1.30 -9.97 -10.91
CA THR A 306 0.99 -10.16 -12.33
C THR A 306 0.07 -9.05 -12.85
N GLY A 307 0.44 -8.46 -13.98
CA GLY A 307 -0.33 -7.40 -14.64
C GLY A 307 -0.22 -6.01 -14.01
N ARG A 308 0.44 -5.87 -12.87
CA ARG A 308 0.50 -4.63 -12.09
C ARG A 308 1.41 -3.56 -12.70
N PHE A 309 2.29 -3.94 -13.61
CA PHE A 309 3.27 -3.05 -14.22
C PHE A 309 3.60 -3.50 -15.64
N ASN A 310 4.03 -2.53 -16.44
CA ASN A 310 4.55 -2.79 -17.78
C ASN A 310 6.07 -3.07 -17.68
N ILE A 311 6.49 -4.28 -18.03
CA ILE A 311 7.89 -4.70 -17.94
C ILE A 311 8.82 -3.89 -18.87
N PHE A 312 8.29 -3.35 -19.96
CA PHE A 312 9.08 -2.53 -20.89
C PHE A 312 9.41 -1.14 -20.32
N GLU A 313 8.54 -0.64 -19.41
CA GLU A 313 8.73 0.63 -18.73
C GLU A 313 9.49 0.46 -17.42
N ASN A 314 9.26 -0.65 -16.70
CA ASN A 314 9.82 -0.91 -15.38
C ASN A 314 11.02 -1.87 -15.47
N LYS A 315 12.09 -1.42 -16.12
CA LYS A 315 13.30 -2.22 -16.39
C LYS A 315 14.09 -2.62 -15.12
N ASN A 316 13.74 -2.05 -13.98
CA ASN A 316 14.31 -2.42 -12.69
C ASN A 316 13.69 -3.71 -12.10
N ILE A 317 12.61 -4.26 -12.71
CA ILE A 317 11.89 -5.42 -12.20
C ILE A 317 12.25 -6.67 -12.98
N ILE A 318 12.58 -7.74 -12.26
CA ILE A 318 12.87 -9.07 -12.80
C ILE A 318 11.84 -10.04 -12.26
N ASN A 319 11.04 -10.66 -13.13
CA ASN A 319 10.09 -11.69 -12.73
C ASN A 319 10.75 -13.07 -12.70
N ILE A 320 10.55 -13.80 -11.61
CA ILE A 320 10.94 -15.22 -11.49
C ILE A 320 9.82 -16.04 -10.87
N GLU A 321 9.85 -17.33 -11.10
CA GLU A 321 8.93 -18.27 -10.47
C GLU A 321 9.35 -18.60 -9.04
N ASN A 322 8.42 -19.20 -8.26
CA ASN A 322 8.69 -19.65 -6.90
C ASN A 322 9.81 -20.72 -6.78
N THR A 323 10.18 -21.35 -7.88
CA THR A 323 11.30 -22.31 -7.94
C THR A 323 12.67 -21.67 -7.82
N LEU A 324 12.75 -20.33 -7.97
CA LEU A 324 13.99 -19.54 -7.95
C LEU A 324 15.02 -19.96 -9.02
N LEU A 325 14.59 -20.65 -10.08
CA LEU A 325 15.48 -21.10 -11.13
C LEU A 325 16.17 -19.90 -11.80
N GLY A 326 17.50 -19.96 -11.88
CA GLY A 326 18.31 -18.91 -12.53
C GLY A 326 18.60 -17.68 -11.65
N ILE A 327 18.23 -17.69 -10.38
CA ILE A 327 18.43 -16.55 -9.47
C ILE A 327 19.90 -16.15 -9.32
N ASP A 328 20.82 -17.10 -9.31
CA ASP A 328 22.26 -16.82 -9.19
C ASP A 328 22.79 -15.96 -10.35
N LYS A 329 22.32 -16.23 -11.56
CA LYS A 329 22.66 -15.42 -12.73
C LYS A 329 22.09 -14.01 -12.63
N ILE A 330 20.85 -13.88 -12.14
CA ILE A 330 20.21 -12.58 -11.90
C ILE A 330 21.01 -11.79 -10.86
N LEU A 331 21.38 -12.42 -9.75
CA LEU A 331 22.15 -11.79 -8.67
C LEU A 331 23.57 -11.40 -9.11
N HIS A 332 24.18 -12.16 -10.03
CA HIS A 332 25.47 -11.80 -10.62
C HIS A 332 25.37 -10.52 -11.47
N ASP A 333 24.27 -10.38 -12.20
CA ASP A 333 24.03 -9.27 -13.13
C ASP A 333 23.13 -8.16 -12.55
N ILE A 334 22.89 -8.15 -11.23
CA ILE A 334 21.82 -7.34 -10.59
C ILE A 334 21.97 -5.84 -10.87
N ASP A 335 23.17 -5.33 -10.98
CA ASP A 335 23.43 -3.89 -11.21
C ASP A 335 22.96 -3.42 -12.60
N LYS A 336 22.76 -4.30 -13.57
CA LYS A 336 22.18 -3.96 -14.88
C LYS A 336 20.74 -3.47 -14.78
N TYR A 337 20.06 -3.82 -13.69
CA TYR A 337 18.66 -3.45 -13.40
C TYR A 337 18.52 -2.22 -12.52
N ARG A 338 19.62 -1.47 -12.23
CA ARG A 338 19.57 -0.19 -11.51
C ARG A 338 19.09 0.93 -12.43
N VAL A 339 17.78 0.94 -12.70
CA VAL A 339 17.15 1.89 -13.63
C VAL A 339 16.02 2.61 -12.92
N LYS A 340 16.02 3.95 -12.92
CA LYS A 340 14.91 4.75 -12.38
C LYS A 340 13.69 4.67 -13.29
N CYS A 341 12.52 4.54 -12.66
CA CYS A 341 11.22 4.50 -13.31
C CYS A 341 10.21 5.30 -12.47
N PHE A 342 9.43 6.15 -13.14
CA PHE A 342 8.44 7.02 -12.52
C PHE A 342 7.01 6.73 -13.01
N SER A 343 6.71 5.47 -13.33
CA SER A 343 5.40 5.04 -13.86
C SER A 343 4.24 5.32 -12.90
N PHE A 344 4.52 5.52 -11.62
CA PHE A 344 3.50 5.77 -10.59
C PHE A 344 3.49 7.20 -10.07
N GLY A 345 4.28 8.14 -10.62
CA GLY A 345 4.24 9.54 -10.24
C GLY A 345 5.61 10.22 -10.16
N LYS A 346 5.60 11.53 -9.92
CA LYS A 346 6.79 12.39 -9.94
C LYS A 346 6.94 13.26 -8.68
N GLY A 347 6.19 12.99 -7.60
CA GLY A 347 6.27 13.74 -6.35
C GLY A 347 5.43 15.03 -6.33
N THR A 348 4.30 15.05 -7.02
CA THR A 348 3.38 16.20 -7.08
C THR A 348 1.96 15.84 -6.66
N SER A 349 1.78 14.67 -6.02
CA SER A 349 0.44 14.14 -5.72
C SER A 349 -0.31 15.02 -4.72
N CYS A 350 0.37 15.50 -3.68
CA CYS A 350 -0.22 16.36 -2.64
C CYS A 350 -0.71 17.68 -3.21
N GLU A 351 0.10 18.31 -4.06
CA GLU A 351 -0.24 19.57 -4.69
C GLU A 351 -1.45 19.42 -5.62
N ASN A 352 -1.48 18.36 -6.43
CA ASN A 352 -2.61 18.06 -7.31
C ASN A 352 -3.87 17.73 -6.52
N PHE A 353 -3.75 16.93 -5.45
CA PHE A 353 -4.88 16.52 -4.63
C PHE A 353 -5.58 17.72 -3.97
N ILE A 354 -4.84 18.60 -3.29
CA ILE A 354 -5.43 19.77 -2.63
C ILE A 354 -6.06 20.73 -3.65
N LYS A 355 -5.40 21.00 -4.78
CA LYS A 355 -5.95 21.85 -5.85
C LYS A 355 -7.30 21.35 -6.33
N ILE A 356 -7.48 20.04 -6.48
CA ILE A 356 -8.74 19.43 -6.92
C ILE A 356 -9.80 19.62 -5.83
N LEU A 357 -9.51 19.34 -4.57
CA LEU A 357 -10.46 19.49 -3.47
C LEU A 357 -10.87 20.95 -3.22
N GLU A 358 -10.03 21.92 -3.57
CA GLU A 358 -10.33 23.36 -3.45
C GLU A 358 -11.24 23.88 -4.57
N THR A 359 -11.51 23.07 -5.61
CA THR A 359 -12.45 23.47 -6.65
C THR A 359 -13.90 23.28 -6.21
N GLU A 360 -14.74 24.28 -6.44
CA GLU A 360 -16.18 24.19 -6.08
C GLU A 360 -16.88 23.06 -6.85
N SER A 361 -16.50 22.84 -8.09
CA SER A 361 -17.07 21.78 -8.93
C SER A 361 -16.88 20.38 -8.36
N PHE A 362 -15.81 20.13 -7.61
CA PHE A 362 -15.58 18.85 -6.93
C PHE A 362 -16.73 18.52 -5.94
N TRP A 363 -17.21 19.51 -5.21
CA TRP A 363 -18.25 19.32 -4.20
C TRP A 363 -19.67 19.32 -4.75
N ASN A 364 -19.88 19.73 -6.01
CA ASN A 364 -21.20 19.84 -6.65
C ASN A 364 -21.60 18.57 -7.44
N ILE A 365 -20.84 17.47 -7.32
CA ILE A 365 -21.15 16.20 -7.99
C ILE A 365 -22.31 15.48 -7.29
N GLU A 366 -23.19 14.85 -8.08
CA GLU A 366 -24.26 13.98 -7.57
C GLU A 366 -23.67 12.83 -6.73
N ILE A 367 -24.23 12.59 -5.57
CA ILE A 367 -23.79 11.51 -4.68
C ILE A 367 -24.16 10.15 -5.29
N GLN A 368 -25.38 10.03 -5.82
CA GLN A 368 -25.85 8.78 -6.44
C GLN A 368 -25.15 8.55 -7.78
N LYS A 369 -24.37 7.50 -7.84
CA LYS A 369 -23.76 7.06 -9.11
C LYS A 369 -24.82 6.50 -10.06
N LYS A 370 -24.71 6.89 -11.31
CA LYS A 370 -25.51 6.37 -12.41
C LYS A 370 -24.63 5.48 -13.30
N PHE A 371 -25.25 4.58 -14.02
CA PHE A 371 -24.54 3.80 -15.03
C PHE A 371 -24.05 4.74 -16.14
N ASN A 372 -22.79 4.60 -16.51
CA ASN A 372 -22.19 5.36 -17.59
C ASN A 372 -21.98 4.43 -18.80
N ASP A 373 -22.78 4.62 -19.83
CA ASP A 373 -22.64 3.90 -21.09
C ASP A 373 -21.38 4.38 -21.81
N LEU A 374 -20.47 3.46 -22.06
CA LEU A 374 -19.34 3.75 -22.94
C LEU A 374 -19.84 3.74 -24.38
N ASN A 375 -19.76 4.89 -25.06
CA ASN A 375 -20.01 4.93 -26.48
C ASN A 375 -19.02 4.01 -27.21
N ARG A 376 -19.49 3.20 -28.16
CA ARG A 376 -18.67 2.25 -28.92
C ARG A 376 -17.54 2.91 -29.73
N PHE A 377 -17.40 4.23 -29.65
CA PHE A 377 -16.47 5.04 -30.43
C PHE A 377 -15.57 5.96 -29.56
N ASP A 378 -15.61 5.84 -28.21
CA ASP A 378 -14.75 6.57 -27.29
C ASP A 378 -13.51 5.76 -26.90
#